data_7bb2b72ded4b8a899d98f32b12f977dd
#
_entry.id   7bb2b72ded4b8a899d98f32b12f977dd
#
_cell.length_a   1.000
_cell.length_b   1.000
_cell.length_c   1.000
_cell.angle_alpha   90.00
_cell.angle_beta   90.00
_cell.angle_gamma   90.00
#
_symmetry.space_group_name_H-M   'P 1'
#
loop_
_entity.id
_entity.type
_entity.pdbx_description
1 polymer ?
#
loop_
_entity_poly.entity_id
_entity_poly.type
_entity_poly.pdbx_seq_one_letter_code
_entity_poly.pdbx_strand_id
1 'polypeptide(L)'
;MIFKQLFDNRSSTYTYLISSGEGREALIIDPVIENVNEYVNLLKKLNLKLVKVIDTHIHADHVTGASKLKDITKCSRIMGDHTPADTVEIRVKDDEYINLDNIKLRAMYTPGHTSDSYSSVSYTHLRAHETATY
;
A
#
# COMPACT_ATOMS: atom_id res chain seq x y z
N MET A 1 -15.44 -5.79 -3.93
CA MET A 1 -14.07 -5.29 -3.65
C MET A 1 -13.26 -5.27 -4.93
N ILE A 2 -12.52 -4.20 -5.15
CA ILE A 2 -11.56 -4.11 -6.27
C ILE A 2 -10.18 -4.45 -5.72
N PHE A 3 -9.51 -5.39 -6.37
CA PHE A 3 -8.16 -5.80 -6.04
C PHE A 3 -7.37 -5.93 -7.34
N LYS A 4 -6.36 -5.07 -7.52
CA LYS A 4 -5.50 -5.09 -8.71
C LYS A 4 -4.07 -5.33 -8.29
N GLN A 5 -3.42 -6.30 -8.91
CA GLN A 5 -2.00 -6.56 -8.77
C GLN A 5 -1.28 -6.02 -10.02
N LEU A 6 -0.33 -5.13 -9.83
CA LEU A 6 0.44 -4.50 -10.89
C LEU A 6 1.91 -4.91 -10.71
N PHE A 7 2.59 -5.20 -11.80
CA PHE A 7 3.98 -5.65 -11.76
C PHE A 7 4.89 -4.69 -12.51
N ASP A 8 5.98 -4.29 -11.87
CA ASP A 8 7.05 -3.51 -12.50
C ASP A 8 8.21 -4.43 -12.85
N ASN A 9 8.48 -4.56 -14.15
CA ASN A 9 9.53 -5.45 -14.65
C ASN A 9 10.94 -5.00 -14.28
N ARG A 10 11.16 -3.69 -14.15
CA ARG A 10 12.49 -3.12 -13.89
C ARG A 10 12.97 -3.43 -12.48
N SER A 11 12.07 -3.31 -11.50
CA SER A 11 12.39 -3.54 -10.10
C SER A 11 11.87 -4.86 -9.56
N SER A 12 11.13 -5.63 -10.37
CA SER A 12 10.45 -6.87 -9.95
C SER A 12 9.55 -6.64 -8.75
N THR A 13 8.86 -5.50 -8.72
CA THR A 13 7.99 -5.11 -7.62
C THR A 13 6.55 -5.33 -7.98
N TYR A 14 5.80 -5.93 -7.05
CA TYR A 14 4.35 -5.98 -7.12
C TYR A 14 3.76 -4.80 -6.36
N THR A 15 2.85 -4.08 -7.02
CA THR A 15 2.06 -3.00 -6.44
C THR A 15 0.61 -3.44 -6.39
N TYR A 16 -0.07 -3.15 -5.29
CA TYR A 16 -1.47 -3.54 -5.11
C TYR A 16 -2.35 -2.31 -4.96
N LEU A 17 -3.48 -2.32 -5.66
CA LEU A 17 -4.55 -1.34 -5.51
C LEU A 17 -5.75 -2.05 -4.90
N ILE A 18 -6.26 -1.52 -3.80
CA ILE A 18 -7.37 -2.11 -3.07
C ILE A 18 -8.45 -1.04 -2.84
N SER A 19 -9.70 -1.39 -3.11
CA SER A 19 -10.86 -0.54 -2.83
C SER A 19 -12.07 -1.41 -2.51
N SER A 20 -13.01 -0.87 -1.75
CA SER A 20 -14.27 -1.57 -1.47
C SER A 20 -15.21 -1.58 -2.68
N GLY A 21 -14.98 -0.75 -3.67
CA GLY A 21 -15.77 -0.71 -4.90
C GLY A 21 -15.54 0.56 -5.70
N GLU A 22 -16.07 0.59 -6.90
CA GLU A 22 -16.01 1.76 -7.77
C GLU A 22 -16.64 2.98 -7.09
N GLY A 23 -16.03 4.16 -7.26
CA GLY A 23 -16.49 5.40 -6.67
C GLY A 23 -16.16 5.56 -5.19
N ARG A 24 -15.40 4.63 -4.60
CA ARG A 24 -15.09 4.63 -3.18
C ARG A 24 -13.62 4.91 -2.91
N GLU A 25 -13.22 4.86 -1.65
CA GLU A 25 -11.84 5.08 -1.24
C GLU A 25 -10.94 3.91 -1.62
N ALA A 26 -9.67 4.21 -1.86
CA ALA A 26 -8.67 3.22 -2.24
C ALA A 26 -7.39 3.39 -1.45
N LEU A 27 -6.60 2.32 -1.40
CA LEU A 27 -5.23 2.35 -0.95
C LEU A 27 -4.32 1.65 -1.97
N ILE A 28 -3.05 2.06 -1.98
CA ILE A 28 -2.03 1.45 -2.82
C ILE A 28 -0.90 0.95 -1.93
N ILE A 29 -0.39 -0.24 -2.23
CA ILE A 29 0.72 -0.87 -1.50
C ILE A 29 1.92 -0.99 -2.42
N ASP A 30 3.08 -0.54 -1.94
CA ASP A 30 4.39 -0.61 -2.60
C ASP A 30 4.42 0.01 -3.99
N PRO A 31 4.07 1.30 -4.14
CA PRO A 31 4.11 1.95 -5.43
C PRO A 31 5.54 2.22 -5.89
N VAL A 32 5.78 2.05 -7.20
CA VAL A 32 7.04 2.38 -7.87
C VAL A 32 6.92 3.79 -8.47
N ILE A 33 7.92 4.65 -8.23
CA ILE A 33 7.82 6.07 -8.60
C ILE A 33 7.64 6.27 -10.11
N GLU A 34 8.27 5.47 -10.94
CA GLU A 34 8.18 5.58 -12.41
C GLU A 34 6.78 5.28 -12.92
N ASN A 35 5.97 4.58 -12.14
CA ASN A 35 4.62 4.15 -12.54
C ASN A 35 3.51 5.00 -11.91
N VAL A 36 3.85 6.09 -11.24
CA VAL A 36 2.84 6.93 -10.53
C VAL A 36 1.75 7.43 -11.48
N ASN A 37 2.10 7.82 -12.71
CA ASN A 37 1.11 8.27 -13.68
C ASN A 37 0.12 7.17 -14.05
N GLU A 38 0.58 5.92 -14.14
CA GLU A 38 -0.30 4.77 -14.39
C GLU A 38 -1.28 4.55 -13.23
N TYR A 39 -0.79 4.68 -12.00
CA TYR A 39 -1.66 4.56 -10.81
C TYR A 39 -2.72 5.64 -10.80
N VAL A 40 -2.34 6.89 -11.07
CA VAL A 40 -3.28 8.02 -11.10
C VAL A 40 -4.33 7.82 -12.19
N ASN A 41 -3.93 7.36 -13.37
CA ASN A 41 -4.87 7.07 -14.46
C ASN A 41 -5.84 5.95 -14.09
N LEU A 42 -5.35 4.91 -13.44
CA LEU A 42 -6.20 3.80 -12.97
C LEU A 42 -7.21 4.27 -11.92
N LEU A 43 -6.78 5.10 -10.99
CA LEU A 43 -7.68 5.70 -9.98
C LEU A 43 -8.79 6.51 -10.66
N LYS A 44 -8.45 7.32 -11.66
CA LYS A 44 -9.44 8.10 -12.41
C LYS A 44 -10.40 7.21 -13.19
N LYS A 45 -9.88 6.19 -13.86
CA LYS A 45 -10.70 5.25 -14.64
C LYS A 45 -11.73 4.54 -13.78
N LEU A 46 -11.36 4.16 -12.56
CA LEU A 46 -12.24 3.46 -11.62
C LEU A 46 -12.99 4.42 -10.68
N ASN A 47 -12.80 5.73 -10.87
CA ASN A 47 -13.40 6.76 -10.02
C ASN A 47 -13.11 6.56 -8.53
N LEU A 48 -11.85 6.28 -8.20
CA LEU A 48 -11.42 6.01 -6.83
C LEU A 48 -10.72 7.21 -6.22
N LYS A 49 -10.90 7.42 -4.92
CA LYS A 49 -10.17 8.41 -4.14
C LYS A 49 -9.08 7.70 -3.34
N LEU A 50 -7.81 7.95 -3.68
CA LEU A 50 -6.69 7.40 -2.92
C LEU A 50 -6.57 8.13 -1.58
N VAL A 51 -6.69 7.39 -0.48
CA VAL A 51 -6.62 7.95 0.87
C VAL A 51 -5.41 7.47 1.65
N LYS A 52 -4.85 6.33 1.29
CA LYS A 52 -3.70 5.74 1.98
C LYS A 52 -2.74 5.12 0.99
N VAL A 53 -1.45 5.24 1.28
CA VAL A 53 -0.39 4.55 0.56
C VAL A 53 0.50 3.84 1.58
N ILE A 54 0.84 2.59 1.32
CA ILE A 54 1.58 1.73 2.23
C ILE A 54 2.86 1.28 1.55
N ASP A 55 4.00 1.45 2.24
CA ASP A 55 5.24 0.75 1.91
C ASP A 55 5.43 -0.38 2.92
N THR A 56 5.59 -1.62 2.46
CA THR A 56 5.76 -2.78 3.35
C THR A 56 7.13 -2.79 4.00
N HIS A 57 8.12 -2.13 3.38
CA HIS A 57 9.48 -2.01 3.88
C HIS A 57 10.19 -0.86 3.16
N ILE A 58 11.40 -0.52 3.61
CA ILE A 58 12.27 0.36 2.84
C ILE A 58 12.80 -0.41 1.65
N HIS A 59 12.56 0.13 0.44
CA HIS A 59 12.98 -0.49 -0.80
C HIS A 59 14.41 -0.07 -1.14
N ALA A 60 15.29 -1.05 -1.35
CA ALA A 60 16.68 -0.82 -1.75
C ALA A 60 16.85 -0.84 -3.26
N ASP A 61 15.94 -1.47 -3.99
CA ASP A 61 16.05 -1.74 -5.42
C ASP A 61 15.27 -0.74 -6.29
N HIS A 62 14.49 0.14 -5.70
CA HIS A 62 13.78 1.20 -6.42
C HIS A 62 13.38 2.34 -5.48
N VAL A 63 13.08 3.50 -6.08
CA VAL A 63 12.53 4.62 -5.33
C VAL A 63 11.02 4.44 -5.23
N THR A 64 10.48 4.55 -4.02
CA THR A 64 9.04 4.42 -3.81
C THR A 64 8.27 5.62 -4.36
N GLY A 65 7.07 5.35 -4.89
CA GLY A 65 6.16 6.39 -5.36
C GLY A 65 5.27 6.99 -4.29
N ALA A 66 5.41 6.56 -3.03
CA ALA A 66 4.51 6.97 -1.95
C ALA A 66 4.48 8.48 -1.74
N SER A 67 5.64 9.13 -1.69
CA SER A 67 5.72 10.59 -1.49
C SER A 67 5.09 11.36 -2.65
N LYS A 68 5.30 10.92 -3.88
CA LYS A 68 4.70 11.56 -5.06
C LYS A 68 3.19 11.38 -5.10
N LEU A 69 2.70 10.19 -4.75
CA LEU A 69 1.26 9.95 -4.63
C LEU A 69 0.64 10.82 -3.53
N LYS A 70 1.33 10.97 -2.40
CA LYS A 70 0.88 11.88 -1.33
C LYS A 70 0.79 13.32 -1.82
N ASP A 71 1.76 13.79 -2.57
CA ASP A 71 1.73 15.17 -3.12
C ASP A 71 0.55 15.37 -4.07
N ILE A 72 0.25 14.38 -4.90
CA ILE A 72 -0.84 14.47 -5.90
C ILE A 72 -2.21 14.29 -5.26
N THR A 73 -2.37 13.33 -4.36
CA THR A 73 -3.69 12.89 -3.86
C THR A 73 -3.97 13.33 -2.43
N LYS A 74 -2.98 13.82 -1.70
CA LYS A 74 -3.05 14.15 -0.27
C LYS A 74 -3.34 12.93 0.61
N CYS A 75 -3.01 11.73 0.13
CA CYS A 75 -3.14 10.50 0.91
C CYS A 75 -2.13 10.46 2.06
N SER A 76 -2.40 9.62 3.07
CA SER A 76 -1.48 9.40 4.17
C SER A 76 -0.50 8.27 3.84
N ARG A 77 0.78 8.46 4.15
CA ARG A 77 1.80 7.43 3.98
C ARG A 77 1.89 6.59 5.25
N ILE A 78 1.85 5.28 5.09
CA ILE A 78 1.83 4.31 6.19
C ILE A 78 3.01 3.35 6.02
N MET A 79 3.73 3.11 7.11
CA MET A 79 4.75 2.05 7.20
C MET A 79 4.67 1.39 8.58
N GLY A 80 5.34 0.25 8.73
CA GLY A 80 5.51 -0.39 10.02
C GLY A 80 6.36 0.47 10.96
N ASP A 81 6.19 0.30 12.26
CA ASP A 81 6.90 1.09 13.28
C ASP A 81 8.39 0.72 13.40
N HIS A 82 8.83 -0.35 12.76
CA HIS A 82 10.26 -0.71 12.67
C HIS A 82 11.02 0.03 11.58
N THR A 83 10.34 0.85 10.77
CA THR A 83 11.01 1.59 9.69
C THR A 83 11.88 2.72 10.25
N PRO A 84 13.10 2.91 9.72
CA PRO A 84 13.90 4.09 10.04
C PRO A 84 13.48 5.35 9.28
N ALA A 85 12.53 5.24 8.33
CA ALA A 85 12.05 6.41 7.58
C ALA A 85 11.33 7.39 8.50
N ASP A 86 11.59 8.69 8.33
CA ASP A 86 11.05 9.75 9.17
C ASP A 86 9.90 10.55 8.54
N THR A 87 9.60 10.33 7.26
CA THR A 87 8.56 11.05 6.52
C THR A 87 7.24 10.28 6.43
N VAL A 88 6.91 9.51 7.45
CA VAL A 88 5.72 8.65 7.50
C VAL A 88 4.72 9.24 8.49
N GLU A 89 3.47 9.49 8.07
CA GLU A 89 2.45 10.05 8.94
C GLU A 89 1.90 9.01 9.91
N ILE A 90 1.75 7.77 9.47
CA ILE A 90 1.15 6.70 10.26
C ILE A 90 2.13 5.54 10.34
N ARG A 91 2.48 5.17 11.58
CA ARG A 91 3.30 3.98 11.86
C ARG A 91 2.42 2.92 12.49
N VAL A 92 2.39 1.74 11.88
CA VAL A 92 1.59 0.62 12.40
C VAL A 92 2.48 -0.37 13.12
N LYS A 93 1.96 -0.90 14.22
CA LYS A 93 2.60 -1.95 14.99
C LYS A 93 2.15 -3.31 14.48
N ASP A 94 2.92 -4.34 14.84
CA ASP A 94 2.53 -5.71 14.57
C ASP A 94 1.11 -5.96 15.10
N ASP A 95 0.28 -6.56 14.26
CA ASP A 95 -1.10 -6.93 14.55
C ASP A 95 -2.11 -5.78 14.58
N GLU A 96 -1.69 -4.54 14.28
CA GLU A 96 -2.63 -3.43 14.14
C GLU A 96 -3.36 -3.48 12.80
N TYR A 97 -4.53 -2.85 12.75
CA TYR A 97 -5.36 -2.79 11.56
C TYR A 97 -5.27 -1.43 10.88
N ILE A 98 -5.24 -1.47 9.55
CA ILE A 98 -5.41 -0.30 8.67
C ILE A 98 -6.81 -0.42 8.07
N ASN A 99 -7.65 0.60 8.27
CA ASN A 99 -9.05 0.55 7.84
C ASN A 99 -9.24 1.30 6.52
N LEU A 100 -10.08 0.75 5.65
CA LEU A 100 -10.49 1.37 4.40
C LEU A 100 -11.95 0.98 4.17
N ASP A 101 -12.90 1.90 4.40
CA ASP A 101 -14.34 1.60 4.35
C ASP A 101 -14.64 0.34 5.20
N ASN A 102 -15.18 -0.70 4.58
CA ASN A 102 -15.48 -1.97 5.25
C ASN A 102 -14.33 -3.00 5.13
N ILE A 103 -13.18 -2.59 4.59
CA ILE A 103 -12.00 -3.44 4.47
C ILE A 103 -11.08 -3.16 5.64
N LYS A 104 -10.53 -4.22 6.25
CA LYS A 104 -9.50 -4.12 7.28
C LYS A 104 -8.25 -4.84 6.80
N LEU A 105 -7.11 -4.15 6.83
CA LEU A 105 -5.81 -4.76 6.60
C LEU A 105 -5.12 -4.95 7.94
N ARG A 106 -4.77 -6.19 8.24
CA ARG A 106 -3.99 -6.51 9.42
C ARG A 106 -2.51 -6.41 9.06
N ALA A 107 -1.78 -5.55 9.76
CA ALA A 107 -0.35 -5.42 9.60
C ALA A 107 0.36 -6.51 10.40
N MET A 108 1.28 -7.22 9.78
CA MET A 108 2.04 -8.30 10.42
C MET A 108 3.52 -8.04 10.23
N TYR A 109 4.25 -7.93 11.34
CA TYR A 109 5.70 -7.77 11.28
C TYR A 109 6.34 -9.08 10.82
N THR A 110 6.96 -9.05 9.65
CA THR A 110 7.58 -10.21 9.03
C THR A 110 8.98 -9.84 8.55
N PRO A 111 9.95 -9.69 9.47
CA PRO A 111 11.32 -9.36 9.07
C PRO A 111 11.93 -10.51 8.26
N GLY A 112 12.75 -10.16 7.29
CA GLY A 112 13.37 -11.15 6.42
C GLY A 112 14.18 -10.45 5.34
N HIS A 113 13.53 -9.99 4.30
CA HIS A 113 14.17 -9.21 3.23
C HIS A 113 14.84 -7.94 3.79
N THR A 114 14.15 -7.23 4.67
CA THR A 114 14.69 -6.13 5.47
C THR A 114 14.21 -6.28 6.91
N SER A 115 14.88 -5.57 7.84
CA SER A 115 14.52 -5.62 9.26
C SER A 115 13.19 -4.91 9.57
N ASP A 116 12.69 -4.07 8.67
CA ASP A 116 11.45 -3.32 8.83
C ASP A 116 10.27 -3.89 8.04
N SER A 117 10.41 -5.08 7.44
CA SER A 117 9.41 -5.66 6.55
C SER A 117 8.11 -6.01 7.28
N TYR A 118 6.99 -5.69 6.64
CA TYR A 118 5.65 -6.06 7.08
C TYR A 118 4.89 -6.76 5.96
N SER A 119 4.02 -7.67 6.34
CA SER A 119 3.02 -8.26 5.46
C SER A 119 1.65 -7.73 5.84
N SER A 120 0.74 -7.68 4.87
CA SER A 120 -0.63 -7.23 5.10
C SER A 120 -1.60 -8.35 4.76
N VAL A 121 -2.61 -8.51 5.59
CA VAL A 121 -3.71 -9.46 5.35
C VAL A 121 -5.01 -8.67 5.30
N SER A 122 -5.74 -8.81 4.19
CA SER A 122 -7.02 -8.14 4.00
C SER A 122 -8.15 -8.99 4.53
N TYR A 123 -9.03 -8.37 5.32
CA TYR A 123 -10.24 -8.99 5.82
C TYR A 123 -11.45 -8.26 5.26
N THR A 124 -12.30 -9.01 4.53
CA THR A 124 -13.62 -8.55 4.11
C THR A 124 -14.62 -9.61 4.57
N HIS A 125 -15.59 -9.21 5.35
CA HIS A 125 -16.53 -10.15 5.99
C HIS A 125 -15.75 -11.17 6.83
N LEU A 126 -15.79 -12.45 6.46
CA LEU A 126 -15.10 -13.53 7.15
C LEU A 126 -13.91 -14.08 6.35
N ARG A 127 -13.53 -13.43 5.26
CA ARG A 127 -12.41 -13.88 4.40
C ARG A 127 -11.17 -13.06 4.66
N ALA A 128 -10.02 -13.76 4.67
CA ALA A 128 -8.71 -13.12 4.71
C ALA A 128 -8.00 -13.35 3.37
N HIS A 129 -7.36 -12.29 2.87
CA HIS A 129 -6.54 -12.34 1.66
C HIS A 129 -5.17 -11.74 1.96
N GLU A 130 -4.11 -12.49 1.71
CA GLU A 130 -2.76 -11.95 1.81
C GLU A 130 -2.54 -11.00 0.63
N THR A 131 -2.14 -9.75 0.91
CA THR A 131 -2.03 -8.71 -0.09
C THR A 131 -0.60 -8.38 -0.46
N ALA A 132 0.34 -8.45 0.49
CA ALA A 132 1.73 -8.12 0.24
C ALA A 132 2.61 -8.89 1.20
N THR A 133 3.82 -9.25 0.74
CA THR A 133 4.83 -9.94 1.53
C THR A 133 6.17 -9.23 1.37
N TYR A 134 6.99 -9.31 2.40
CA TYR A 134 8.35 -8.74 2.48
C TYR A 134 8.46 -7.39 1.85
#